data_38443de9cea349779bcd7c7c98316e90
#
_entry.id   38443de9cea349779bcd7c7c98316e90
#
_cell.length_a   1.000
_cell.length_b   1.000
_cell.length_c   1.000
_cell.angle_alpha   90.00
_cell.angle_beta   90.00
_cell.angle_gamma   90.00
#
_symmetry.space_group_name_H-M   'P 1'
#
loop_
_entity.id
_entity.type
_entity.pdbx_description
1 polymer ?
#
loop_
_entity_poly.entity_id
_entity_poly.type
_entity_poly.pdbx_seq_one_letter_code
_entity_poly.pdbx_strand_id
1 'polypeptide(L)'
;MADSKLKIDIRRDRILEQLRQKGKILVSELSRELGATPVTIRNDLDALERDGYLVRIQGGALLRARPSVEWRGEQETIAHLAEKQAIAQAVAAQIPDGSTLFLNSGTTSQCLANALRAHRSLNVVTNSLAVATELGRQPLIHVILLGGEINTQYGFTYGSDAEEQLRRYQAGWAVLSVDGVSARGGVTSFHAEETAIDRMMIAHAKHTIIAADYTKIGRTGFTHICDASPEIQLITNSPCSPEAIHDLELLGVSATIV
;
A
#
# COMPACT_ATOMS: atom_id res chain seq x y z
N MET A 1 4.52 20.31 17.06
CA MET A 1 4.66 18.82 17.10
C MET A 1 4.61 18.19 15.72
N ALA A 2 3.77 18.62 14.78
CA ALA A 2 3.70 18.08 13.40
C ALA A 2 5.03 18.22 12.61
N ASP A 3 5.72 19.34 12.72
CA ASP A 3 7.00 19.60 12.03
C ASP A 3 8.15 18.68 12.48
N SER A 4 8.14 18.25 13.75
CA SER A 4 9.12 17.30 14.27
C SER A 4 8.89 15.88 13.76
N LYS A 5 7.64 15.45 13.57
CA LYS A 5 7.28 14.13 13.06
C LYS A 5 7.63 14.02 11.57
N LEU A 6 7.34 15.04 10.78
CA LEU A 6 7.71 15.12 9.37
C LEU A 6 9.23 15.01 9.16
N LYS A 7 10.05 15.64 10.02
CA LYS A 7 11.51 15.54 9.96
C LYS A 7 12.03 14.14 10.30
N ILE A 8 11.34 13.40 11.18
CA ILE A 8 11.68 12.01 11.52
C ILE A 8 11.40 11.09 10.33
N ASP A 9 10.24 11.23 9.72
CA ASP A 9 9.82 10.39 8.59
C ASP A 9 10.77 10.58 7.39
N ILE A 10 11.06 11.83 7.01
CA ILE A 10 12.02 12.15 5.93
C ILE A 10 13.41 11.56 6.22
N ARG A 11 13.87 11.60 7.47
CA ARG A 11 15.17 11.04 7.85
C ARG A 11 15.18 9.52 7.73
N ARG A 12 14.12 8.83 8.17
CA ARG A 12 14.01 7.38 8.06
C ARG A 12 13.94 6.92 6.60
N ASP A 13 13.24 7.64 5.74
CA ASP A 13 13.21 7.35 4.31
C ASP A 13 14.61 7.42 3.68
N ARG A 14 15.40 8.45 4.02
CA ARG A 14 16.80 8.57 3.56
C ARG A 14 17.69 7.45 4.08
N ILE A 15 17.48 7.00 5.32
CA ILE A 15 18.21 5.85 5.90
C ILE A 15 17.89 4.59 5.08
N LEU A 16 16.63 4.34 4.77
CA LEU A 16 16.21 3.18 3.98
C LEU A 16 16.74 3.23 2.55
N GLU A 17 16.74 4.39 1.92
CA GLU A 17 17.29 4.58 0.58
C GLU A 17 18.79 4.23 0.54
N GLN A 18 19.58 4.75 1.47
CA GLN A 18 21.00 4.42 1.56
C GLN A 18 21.24 2.95 1.87
N LEU A 19 20.41 2.35 2.71
CA LEU A 19 20.49 0.94 3.04
C LEU A 19 20.22 0.05 1.82
N ARG A 20 19.26 0.43 0.97
CA ARG A 20 18.99 -0.27 -0.30
C ARG A 20 20.16 -0.18 -1.27
N GLN A 21 20.81 0.99 -1.37
CA GLN A 21 21.94 1.20 -2.27
C GLN A 21 23.22 0.51 -1.82
N LYS A 22 23.50 0.56 -0.52
CA LYS A 22 24.79 0.12 0.06
C LYS A 22 24.73 -1.29 0.70
N GLY A 23 23.53 -1.83 0.95
CA GLY A 23 23.31 -3.10 1.66
C GLY A 23 23.65 -3.06 3.15
N LYS A 24 24.58 -2.16 3.56
CA LYS A 24 25.06 -1.93 4.92
C LYS A 24 25.26 -0.45 5.16
N ILE A 25 24.91 0.01 6.36
CA ILE A 25 25.11 1.40 6.80
C ILE A 25 25.68 1.46 8.22
N LEU A 26 26.46 2.49 8.52
CA LEU A 26 27.03 2.73 9.84
C LEU A 26 26.38 3.96 10.49
N VAL A 27 26.19 3.89 11.81
CA VAL A 27 25.63 5.01 12.60
C VAL A 27 26.48 6.28 12.44
N SER A 28 27.81 6.14 12.37
CA SER A 28 28.74 7.27 12.23
C SER A 28 28.61 7.96 10.87
N GLU A 29 28.38 7.20 9.79
CA GLU A 29 28.18 7.72 8.44
C GLU A 29 26.85 8.46 8.34
N LEU A 30 25.76 7.82 8.79
CA LEU A 30 24.43 8.40 8.81
C LEU A 30 24.36 9.67 9.67
N SER A 31 25.03 9.67 10.84
CA SER A 31 25.09 10.82 11.72
C SER A 31 25.70 12.03 11.03
N ARG A 32 26.79 11.82 10.30
CA ARG A 32 27.46 12.86 9.53
C ARG A 32 26.66 13.33 8.31
N GLU A 33 26.10 12.39 7.53
CA GLU A 33 25.39 12.69 6.28
C GLU A 33 24.02 13.34 6.53
N LEU A 34 23.33 12.92 7.59
CA LEU A 34 21.98 13.42 7.90
C LEU A 34 21.96 14.54 8.94
N GLY A 35 23.14 14.96 9.46
CA GLY A 35 23.24 16.01 10.45
C GLY A 35 22.51 15.71 11.76
N ALA A 36 22.36 14.44 12.12
CA ALA A 36 21.66 13.97 13.30
C ALA A 36 22.63 13.32 14.31
N THR A 37 22.30 13.39 15.60
CA THR A 37 23.18 12.78 16.62
C THR A 37 23.20 11.25 16.51
N PRO A 38 24.28 10.57 16.92
CA PRO A 38 24.34 9.11 16.92
C PRO A 38 23.21 8.45 17.73
N VAL A 39 22.71 9.12 18.77
CA VAL A 39 21.57 8.65 19.57
C VAL A 39 20.29 8.71 18.75
N THR A 40 20.05 9.81 18.03
CA THR A 40 18.91 9.96 17.15
C THR A 40 18.91 8.89 16.05
N ILE A 41 20.06 8.67 15.41
CA ILE A 41 20.21 7.63 14.38
C ILE A 41 19.95 6.23 14.95
N ARG A 42 20.45 5.91 16.15
CA ARG A 42 20.15 4.61 16.79
C ARG A 42 18.65 4.42 17.03
N ASN A 43 17.97 5.43 17.54
CA ASN A 43 16.53 5.38 17.77
C ASN A 43 15.74 5.19 16.46
N ASP A 44 16.18 5.84 15.37
CA ASP A 44 15.56 5.62 14.05
C ASP A 44 15.82 4.21 13.53
N LEU A 45 17.06 3.71 13.65
CA LEU A 45 17.38 2.34 13.25
C LEU A 45 16.65 1.30 14.12
N ASP A 46 16.47 1.54 15.42
CA ASP A 46 15.72 0.64 16.31
C ASP A 46 14.21 0.64 15.97
N ALA A 47 13.68 1.77 15.53
CA ALA A 47 12.32 1.85 15.03
C ALA A 47 12.17 1.08 13.69
N LEU A 48 13.08 1.31 12.74
CA LEU A 48 13.11 0.62 11.46
C LEU A 48 13.36 -0.89 11.59
N GLU A 49 14.10 -1.33 12.62
CA GLU A 49 14.23 -2.76 12.94
C GLU A 49 12.96 -3.35 13.48
N ARG A 50 12.27 -2.67 14.40
CA ARG A 50 10.94 -3.07 14.89
C ARG A 50 9.92 -3.13 13.76
N ASP A 51 10.02 -2.20 12.81
CA ASP A 51 9.19 -2.16 11.63
C ASP A 51 9.67 -3.15 10.53
N GLY A 52 10.72 -3.96 10.80
CA GLY A 52 11.18 -5.06 9.97
C GLY A 52 12.03 -4.67 8.75
N TYR A 53 12.39 -3.42 8.58
CA TYR A 53 13.12 -2.94 7.39
C TYR A 53 14.60 -3.33 7.38
N LEU A 54 15.21 -3.55 8.53
CA LEU A 54 16.64 -3.80 8.67
C LEU A 54 16.94 -4.73 9.85
N VAL A 55 18.19 -5.19 9.93
CA VAL A 55 18.74 -5.91 11.09
C VAL A 55 19.87 -5.08 11.70
N ARG A 56 19.81 -4.86 13.01
CA ARG A 56 20.87 -4.17 13.74
C ARG A 56 22.14 -5.02 13.79
N ILE A 57 23.26 -4.34 13.57
CA ILE A 57 24.60 -4.90 13.78
C ILE A 57 25.41 -3.97 14.68
N GLN A 58 26.56 -4.43 15.14
CA GLN A 58 27.45 -3.58 15.93
C GLN A 58 27.85 -2.33 15.12
N GLY A 59 27.45 -1.16 15.62
CA GLY A 59 27.75 0.14 15.00
C GLY A 59 26.92 0.54 13.80
N GLY A 60 25.90 -0.25 13.39
CA GLY A 60 25.12 0.06 12.20
C GLY A 60 23.88 -0.80 11.98
N ALA A 61 23.52 -0.97 10.71
CA ALA A 61 22.46 -1.84 10.25
C ALA A 61 22.81 -2.47 8.90
N LEU A 62 22.26 -3.64 8.66
CA LEU A 62 22.24 -4.33 7.37
C LEU A 62 20.83 -4.27 6.80
N LEU A 63 20.75 -4.22 5.46
CA LEU A 63 19.49 -4.57 4.81
C LEU A 63 19.16 -6.00 5.23
N ARG A 64 17.97 -6.24 5.71
CA ARG A 64 17.56 -7.58 6.10
C ARG A 64 17.65 -8.48 4.85
N ALA A 65 18.68 -9.34 4.80
CA ALA A 65 18.75 -10.36 3.76
C ALA A 65 17.56 -11.30 3.94
N ARG A 66 16.79 -11.49 2.90
CA ARG A 66 15.60 -12.33 2.94
C ARG A 66 15.97 -13.79 2.96
N PRO A 67 15.38 -14.59 3.83
CA PRO A 67 15.21 -16.00 3.52
C PRO A 67 14.35 -16.08 2.24
N SER A 68 14.76 -16.93 1.32
CA SER A 68 13.96 -17.26 0.14
C SER A 68 12.53 -17.58 0.55
N VAL A 69 11.57 -16.80 0.04
CA VAL A 69 10.11 -17.09 0.10
C VAL A 69 9.37 -16.75 1.41
N GLU A 70 9.81 -15.82 2.25
CA GLU A 70 8.88 -15.17 3.18
C GLU A 70 8.50 -13.79 2.64
N TRP A 71 7.26 -13.66 2.21
CA TRP A 71 6.68 -12.44 1.66
C TRP A 71 6.72 -11.34 2.74
N ARG A 72 7.28 -10.17 2.45
CA ARG A 72 7.22 -9.00 3.36
C ARG A 72 5.78 -8.62 3.75
N GLY A 73 4.79 -9.10 3.01
CA GLY A 73 3.38 -8.99 3.34
C GLY A 73 3.00 -9.40 4.77
N GLU A 74 3.73 -10.33 5.41
CA GLU A 74 3.39 -10.73 6.78
C GLU A 74 3.77 -9.67 7.82
N GLN A 75 4.90 -8.98 7.68
CA GLN A 75 5.33 -7.98 8.68
C GLN A 75 4.65 -6.62 8.48
N GLU A 76 4.41 -6.20 7.25
CA GLU A 76 3.61 -5.01 6.95
C GLU A 76 2.12 -5.24 7.25
N THR A 77 1.64 -6.50 7.18
CA THR A 77 0.28 -6.86 7.57
C THR A 77 0.07 -6.67 9.07
N ILE A 78 1.09 -6.86 9.91
CA ILE A 78 1.00 -6.69 11.37
C ILE A 78 0.91 -5.20 11.75
N ALA A 79 1.60 -4.31 11.03
CA ALA A 79 1.51 -2.87 11.30
C ALA A 79 0.10 -2.35 10.95
N HIS A 80 -0.55 -1.73 11.90
CA HIS A 80 -1.91 -1.17 11.74
C HIS A 80 -2.94 -2.21 11.27
N LEU A 81 -2.83 -3.45 11.78
CA LEU A 81 -3.70 -4.55 11.33
C LEU A 81 -5.17 -4.29 11.67
N ALA A 82 -5.46 -3.78 12.86
CA ALA A 82 -6.83 -3.49 13.28
C ALA A 82 -7.49 -2.43 12.39
N GLU A 83 -6.73 -1.40 12.05
CA GLU A 83 -7.14 -0.31 11.16
C GLU A 83 -7.42 -0.82 9.74
N LYS A 84 -6.52 -1.62 9.19
CA LYS A 84 -6.70 -2.23 7.87
C LYS A 84 -7.88 -3.19 7.82
N GLN A 85 -8.13 -3.94 8.91
CA GLN A 85 -9.29 -4.80 9.02
C GLN A 85 -10.59 -4.01 9.07
N ALA A 86 -10.64 -2.90 9.82
CA ALA A 86 -11.82 -2.03 9.87
C ALA A 86 -12.12 -1.44 8.49
N ILE A 87 -11.10 -0.92 7.80
CA ILE A 87 -11.21 -0.43 6.42
C ILE A 87 -11.71 -1.54 5.50
N ALA A 88 -11.12 -2.73 5.57
CA ALA A 88 -11.49 -3.86 4.74
C ALA A 88 -12.95 -4.28 4.94
N GLN A 89 -13.44 -4.31 6.18
CA GLN A 89 -14.85 -4.59 6.48
C GLN A 89 -15.79 -3.53 5.90
N ALA A 90 -15.44 -2.25 6.03
CA ALA A 90 -16.22 -1.16 5.48
C ALA A 90 -16.27 -1.17 3.95
N VAL A 91 -15.16 -1.52 3.29
CA VAL A 91 -15.12 -1.72 1.83
C VAL A 91 -15.97 -2.92 1.44
N ALA A 92 -15.77 -4.07 2.09
CA ALA A 92 -16.49 -5.31 1.76
C ALA A 92 -18.02 -5.12 1.89
N ALA A 93 -18.48 -4.38 2.89
CA ALA A 93 -19.90 -4.09 3.10
C ALA A 93 -20.55 -3.28 1.94
N GLN A 94 -19.75 -2.60 1.12
CA GLN A 94 -20.22 -1.84 -0.04
C GLN A 94 -20.23 -2.66 -1.34
N ILE A 95 -19.54 -3.78 -1.38
CA ILE A 95 -19.44 -4.63 -2.58
C ILE A 95 -20.61 -5.63 -2.58
N PRO A 96 -21.56 -5.54 -3.51
CA PRO A 96 -22.65 -6.50 -3.60
C PRO A 96 -22.18 -7.87 -4.05
N ASP A 97 -22.89 -8.93 -3.63
CA ASP A 97 -22.76 -10.26 -4.24
C ASP A 97 -22.97 -10.19 -5.76
N GLY A 98 -22.25 -11.00 -6.51
CA GLY A 98 -22.32 -11.01 -7.97
C GLY A 98 -21.47 -9.91 -8.64
N SER A 99 -20.73 -9.10 -7.87
CA SER A 99 -19.92 -8.01 -8.43
C SER A 99 -18.69 -8.50 -9.18
N THR A 100 -18.20 -7.63 -10.07
CA THR A 100 -16.88 -7.72 -10.70
C THR A 100 -15.94 -6.71 -10.04
N LEU A 101 -14.74 -7.15 -9.67
CA LEU A 101 -13.83 -6.40 -8.82
C LEU A 101 -12.39 -6.45 -9.35
N PHE A 102 -11.76 -5.31 -9.50
CA PHE A 102 -10.30 -5.19 -9.53
C PHE A 102 -9.77 -4.97 -8.12
N LEU A 103 -8.76 -5.72 -7.76
CA LEU A 103 -8.11 -5.62 -6.45
C LEU A 103 -6.59 -5.69 -6.64
N ASN A 104 -5.89 -4.62 -6.29
CA ASN A 104 -4.44 -4.57 -6.44
C ASN A 104 -3.71 -5.27 -5.27
N SER A 105 -2.39 -5.15 -5.24
CA SER A 105 -1.58 -5.69 -4.15
C SER A 105 -1.61 -4.79 -2.90
N GLY A 106 -0.99 -5.28 -1.83
CA GLY A 106 -0.84 -4.56 -0.57
C GLY A 106 -1.54 -5.22 0.61
N THR A 107 -1.14 -4.81 1.80
CA THR A 107 -1.61 -5.43 3.04
C THR A 107 -3.07 -5.12 3.36
N THR A 108 -3.56 -3.93 3.00
CA THR A 108 -4.98 -3.59 3.10
C THR A 108 -5.81 -4.43 2.12
N SER A 109 -5.30 -4.66 0.89
CA SER A 109 -5.95 -5.55 -0.08
C SER A 109 -6.01 -7.01 0.40
N GLN A 110 -5.00 -7.49 1.14
CA GLN A 110 -5.04 -8.80 1.79
C GLN A 110 -6.13 -8.86 2.88
N CYS A 111 -6.25 -7.82 3.71
CA CYS A 111 -7.34 -7.74 4.69
C CYS A 111 -8.70 -7.74 4.00
N LEU A 112 -8.83 -7.02 2.87
CA LEU A 112 -10.06 -7.02 2.09
C LEU A 112 -10.36 -8.40 1.48
N ALA A 113 -9.37 -9.11 0.94
CA ALA A 113 -9.55 -10.47 0.47
C ALA A 113 -10.13 -11.38 1.56
N ASN A 114 -9.64 -11.27 2.80
CA ASN A 114 -10.21 -11.99 3.93
C ASN A 114 -11.66 -11.59 4.23
N ALA A 115 -11.99 -10.29 4.18
CA ALA A 115 -13.35 -9.80 4.43
C ALA A 115 -14.34 -10.25 3.34
N LEU A 116 -13.89 -10.35 2.09
CA LEU A 116 -14.69 -10.78 0.95
C LEU A 116 -14.99 -12.30 0.92
N ARG A 117 -14.38 -13.12 1.75
CA ARG A 117 -14.60 -14.58 1.78
C ARG A 117 -16.06 -14.98 2.00
N ALA A 118 -16.84 -14.14 2.65
CA ALA A 118 -18.26 -14.38 2.91
C ALA A 118 -19.17 -14.07 1.71
N HIS A 119 -18.63 -13.39 0.69
CA HIS A 119 -19.39 -13.00 -0.50
C HIS A 119 -19.64 -14.19 -1.43
N ARG A 120 -20.64 -14.01 -2.28
CA ARG A 120 -21.07 -15.03 -3.24
C ARG A 120 -20.98 -14.49 -4.66
N SER A 121 -20.52 -15.36 -5.59
CA SER A 121 -20.48 -15.07 -7.02
C SER A 121 -19.64 -13.85 -7.42
N LEU A 122 -18.56 -13.55 -6.68
CA LEU A 122 -17.63 -12.50 -7.08
C LEU A 122 -16.73 -12.97 -8.24
N ASN A 123 -16.45 -12.04 -9.17
CA ASN A 123 -15.39 -12.18 -10.16
C ASN A 123 -14.30 -11.16 -9.84
N VAL A 124 -13.12 -11.63 -9.46
CA VAL A 124 -12.00 -10.80 -9.00
C VAL A 124 -10.84 -10.93 -9.96
N VAL A 125 -10.37 -9.81 -10.50
CA VAL A 125 -9.12 -9.73 -11.25
C VAL A 125 -8.10 -9.02 -10.38
N THR A 126 -6.94 -9.62 -10.19
CA THR A 126 -5.89 -9.12 -9.30
C THR A 126 -4.51 -9.37 -9.88
N ASN A 127 -3.57 -8.49 -9.56
CA ASN A 127 -2.14 -8.71 -9.77
C ASN A 127 -1.44 -9.22 -8.50
N SER A 128 -2.16 -9.38 -7.40
CA SER A 128 -1.62 -9.83 -6.11
C SER A 128 -1.66 -11.34 -5.97
N LEU A 129 -0.52 -11.95 -5.73
CA LEU A 129 -0.43 -13.39 -5.46
C LEU A 129 -1.11 -13.75 -4.13
N ALA A 130 -1.03 -12.88 -3.13
CA ALA A 130 -1.66 -13.11 -1.83
C ALA A 130 -3.19 -13.07 -1.93
N VAL A 131 -3.74 -12.06 -2.60
CA VAL A 131 -5.18 -11.95 -2.87
C VAL A 131 -5.68 -13.15 -3.66
N ALA A 132 -4.97 -13.52 -4.73
CA ALA A 132 -5.33 -14.67 -5.56
C ALA A 132 -5.32 -15.98 -4.77
N THR A 133 -4.33 -16.18 -3.92
CA THR A 133 -4.23 -17.37 -3.07
C THR A 133 -5.37 -17.44 -2.05
N GLU A 134 -5.70 -16.31 -1.42
CA GLU A 134 -6.73 -16.25 -0.38
C GLU A 134 -8.13 -16.47 -0.96
N LEU A 135 -8.49 -15.70 -1.99
CA LEU A 135 -9.83 -15.79 -2.60
C LEU A 135 -9.99 -17.01 -3.49
N GLY A 136 -8.94 -17.52 -4.13
CA GLY A 136 -8.99 -18.72 -4.96
C GLY A 136 -9.33 -20.01 -4.20
N ARG A 137 -9.30 -19.99 -2.86
CA ARG A 137 -9.78 -21.09 -2.02
C ARG A 137 -11.29 -21.08 -1.81
N GLN A 138 -11.97 -19.99 -2.19
CA GLN A 138 -13.40 -19.82 -1.99
C GLN A 138 -14.17 -20.35 -3.19
N PRO A 139 -15.05 -21.37 -3.05
CA PRO A 139 -15.70 -22.03 -4.20
C PRO A 139 -16.69 -21.13 -4.95
N LEU A 140 -17.13 -20.04 -4.34
CA LEU A 140 -18.09 -19.10 -4.92
C LEU A 140 -17.44 -17.82 -5.44
N ILE A 141 -16.11 -17.74 -5.46
CA ILE A 141 -15.37 -16.59 -5.96
C ILE A 141 -14.49 -17.04 -7.12
N HIS A 142 -14.70 -16.44 -8.27
CA HIS A 142 -13.86 -16.67 -9.45
C HIS A 142 -12.72 -15.65 -9.45
N VAL A 143 -11.47 -16.12 -9.43
CA VAL A 143 -10.29 -15.27 -9.37
C VAL A 143 -9.45 -15.42 -10.64
N ILE A 144 -9.11 -14.30 -11.24
CA ILE A 144 -8.17 -14.18 -12.34
C ILE A 144 -6.94 -13.47 -11.82
N LEU A 145 -5.82 -14.18 -11.77
CA LEU A 145 -4.53 -13.61 -11.48
C LEU A 145 -3.90 -13.13 -12.80
N LEU A 146 -3.59 -11.84 -12.88
CA LEU A 146 -2.85 -11.29 -14.01
C LEU A 146 -1.43 -11.90 -14.03
N GLY A 147 -1.05 -12.45 -15.16
CA GLY A 147 0.30 -12.94 -15.40
C GLY A 147 1.28 -11.78 -15.65
N GLY A 148 2.57 -12.08 -15.82
CA GLY A 148 3.60 -11.10 -16.12
C GLY A 148 4.85 -11.30 -15.29
N GLU A 149 5.67 -10.26 -15.20
CA GLU A 149 6.83 -10.23 -14.32
C GLU A 149 6.38 -10.21 -12.86
N ILE A 150 7.17 -10.79 -11.96
CA ILE A 150 6.85 -10.87 -10.55
C ILE A 150 7.78 -10.01 -9.73
N ASN A 151 7.24 -9.05 -9.01
CA ASN A 151 7.94 -8.44 -7.89
C ASN A 151 7.87 -9.40 -6.70
N THR A 152 8.93 -10.20 -6.50
CA THR A 152 8.98 -11.21 -5.44
C THR A 152 9.04 -10.62 -4.04
N GLN A 153 9.33 -9.33 -3.93
CA GLN A 153 9.42 -8.64 -2.67
C GLN A 153 8.04 -8.33 -2.08
N TYR A 154 7.12 -7.93 -2.93
CA TYR A 154 5.79 -7.49 -2.51
C TYR A 154 4.69 -8.42 -3.01
N GLY A 155 5.06 -9.42 -3.83
CA GLY A 155 4.14 -10.46 -4.27
C GLY A 155 3.07 -9.98 -5.22
N PHE A 156 3.45 -9.15 -6.19
CA PHE A 156 2.56 -8.75 -7.25
C PHE A 156 3.18 -8.97 -8.64
N THR A 157 2.32 -9.10 -9.63
CA THR A 157 2.70 -9.17 -11.03
C THR A 157 2.56 -7.79 -11.70
N TYR A 158 3.40 -7.52 -12.70
CA TYR A 158 3.43 -6.26 -13.44
C TYR A 158 3.97 -6.48 -14.87
N GLY A 159 4.12 -5.39 -15.62
CA GLY A 159 4.67 -5.39 -16.97
C GLY A 159 3.63 -5.54 -18.07
N SER A 160 4.10 -5.52 -19.32
CA SER A 160 3.26 -5.48 -20.52
C SER A 160 2.26 -6.62 -20.61
N ASP A 161 2.64 -7.83 -20.19
CA ASP A 161 1.76 -9.00 -20.23
C ASP A 161 0.58 -8.85 -19.25
N ALA A 162 0.84 -8.33 -18.04
CA ALA A 162 -0.19 -8.04 -17.06
C ALA A 162 -1.15 -6.95 -17.55
N GLU A 163 -0.60 -5.88 -18.13
CA GLU A 163 -1.38 -4.79 -18.71
C GLU A 163 -2.25 -5.25 -19.87
N GLU A 164 -1.71 -6.06 -20.81
CA GLU A 164 -2.49 -6.57 -21.93
C GLU A 164 -3.63 -7.47 -21.48
N GLN A 165 -3.40 -8.30 -20.48
CA GLN A 165 -4.46 -9.12 -19.90
C GLN A 165 -5.54 -8.26 -19.24
N LEU A 166 -5.14 -7.22 -18.46
CA LEU A 166 -6.09 -6.35 -17.78
C LEU A 166 -7.01 -5.60 -18.76
N ARG A 167 -6.52 -5.18 -19.94
CA ARG A 167 -7.33 -4.54 -20.99
C ARG A 167 -8.55 -5.34 -21.44
N ARG A 168 -8.57 -6.64 -21.22
CA ARG A 168 -9.67 -7.54 -21.59
C ARG A 168 -10.84 -7.51 -20.63
N TYR A 169 -10.66 -6.84 -19.47
CA TYR A 169 -11.64 -6.87 -18.38
C TYR A 169 -12.21 -5.48 -18.13
N GLN A 170 -13.46 -5.47 -17.67
CA GLN A 170 -14.16 -4.31 -17.13
C GLN A 170 -14.76 -4.72 -15.79
N ALA A 171 -14.67 -3.87 -14.79
CA ALA A 171 -15.18 -4.18 -13.46
C ALA A 171 -16.23 -3.16 -12.98
N GLY A 172 -17.11 -3.61 -12.11
CA GLY A 172 -17.99 -2.71 -11.38
C GLY A 172 -17.21 -1.87 -10.38
N TRP A 173 -16.15 -2.44 -9.79
CA TRP A 173 -15.36 -1.83 -8.71
C TRP A 173 -13.87 -2.00 -8.96
N ALA A 174 -13.10 -0.94 -8.70
CA ALA A 174 -11.67 -1.03 -8.43
C ALA A 174 -11.43 -0.64 -6.97
N VAL A 175 -10.76 -1.51 -6.23
CA VAL A 175 -10.34 -1.21 -4.86
C VAL A 175 -8.83 -1.27 -4.79
N LEU A 176 -8.21 -0.15 -4.44
CA LEU A 176 -6.76 -0.01 -4.43
C LEU A 176 -6.23 0.31 -3.03
N SER A 177 -5.26 -0.47 -2.60
CA SER A 177 -4.37 -0.15 -1.48
C SER A 177 -3.24 0.72 -2.02
N VAL A 178 -2.90 1.82 -1.32
CA VAL A 178 -1.97 2.83 -1.81
C VAL A 178 -1.04 3.33 -0.71
N ASP A 179 0.04 4.05 -1.08
CA ASP A 179 1.04 4.52 -0.11
C ASP A 179 0.87 5.99 0.27
N GLY A 180 0.07 6.74 -0.47
CA GLY A 180 -0.21 8.13 -0.16
C GLY A 180 -1.46 8.65 -0.83
N VAL A 181 -2.23 9.47 -0.09
CA VAL A 181 -3.41 10.18 -0.59
C VAL A 181 -3.34 11.61 -0.05
N SER A 182 -3.26 12.59 -0.94
CA SER A 182 -3.23 14.01 -0.56
C SER A 182 -3.87 14.88 -1.62
N ALA A 183 -4.39 16.03 -1.24
CA ALA A 183 -5.00 16.98 -2.18
C ALA A 183 -3.99 17.48 -3.23
N ARG A 184 -2.73 17.65 -2.84
CA ARG A 184 -1.67 18.15 -3.73
C ARG A 184 -1.06 17.08 -4.63
N GLY A 185 -0.87 15.87 -4.10
CA GLY A 185 -0.17 14.78 -4.78
C GLY A 185 -1.09 13.75 -5.41
N GLY A 186 -2.41 13.84 -5.18
CA GLY A 186 -3.36 12.82 -5.60
C GLY A 186 -3.16 11.51 -4.84
N VAL A 187 -3.47 10.43 -5.53
CA VAL A 187 -3.26 9.03 -5.10
C VAL A 187 -1.90 8.56 -5.62
N THR A 188 -1.08 8.00 -4.75
CA THR A 188 0.32 7.71 -5.05
C THR A 188 0.78 6.37 -4.47
N SER A 189 1.79 5.76 -5.09
CA SER A 189 2.46 4.54 -4.65
C SER A 189 3.98 4.74 -4.57
N PHE A 190 4.67 3.84 -3.86
CA PHE A 190 6.13 3.72 -3.94
C PHE A 190 6.60 2.76 -5.04
N HIS A 191 5.70 1.98 -5.62
CA HIS A 191 5.98 0.93 -6.60
C HIS A 191 5.66 1.41 -8.02
N ALA A 192 6.67 1.94 -8.72
CA ALA A 192 6.51 2.44 -10.08
C ALA A 192 6.04 1.33 -11.04
N GLU A 193 6.46 0.10 -10.81
CA GLU A 193 6.13 -1.07 -11.64
C GLU A 193 4.62 -1.41 -11.56
N GLU A 194 3.99 -1.20 -10.40
CA GLU A 194 2.57 -1.51 -10.19
C GLU A 194 1.66 -0.36 -10.66
N THR A 195 2.17 0.87 -10.69
CA THR A 195 1.37 2.06 -10.99
C THR A 195 0.62 2.01 -12.32
N ALA A 196 1.21 1.37 -13.35
CA ALA A 196 0.55 1.21 -14.64
C ALA A 196 -0.71 0.33 -14.52
N ILE A 197 -0.63 -0.75 -13.76
CA ILE A 197 -1.75 -1.65 -13.45
C ILE A 197 -2.82 -0.90 -12.65
N ASP A 198 -2.44 -0.16 -11.61
CA ASP A 198 -3.35 0.61 -10.78
C ASP A 198 -4.16 1.63 -11.60
N ARG A 199 -3.49 2.39 -12.48
CA ARG A 199 -4.14 3.34 -13.39
C ARG A 199 -5.15 2.66 -14.30
N MET A 200 -4.80 1.50 -14.83
CA MET A 200 -5.68 0.74 -15.69
C MET A 200 -6.87 0.15 -14.95
N MET A 201 -6.68 -0.32 -13.71
CA MET A 201 -7.79 -0.78 -12.86
C MET A 201 -8.81 0.33 -12.64
N ILE A 202 -8.34 1.57 -12.36
CA ILE A 202 -9.21 2.74 -12.23
C ILE A 202 -9.93 3.04 -13.55
N ALA A 203 -9.19 3.11 -14.66
CA ALA A 203 -9.75 3.46 -15.96
C ALA A 203 -10.77 2.44 -16.49
N HIS A 204 -10.71 1.19 -16.04
CA HIS A 204 -11.57 0.10 -16.47
C HIS A 204 -12.65 -0.27 -15.43
N ALA A 205 -12.85 0.53 -14.39
CA ALA A 205 -13.87 0.33 -13.37
C ALA A 205 -14.94 1.43 -13.41
N LYS A 206 -16.14 1.10 -12.93
CA LYS A 206 -17.23 2.08 -12.79
C LYS A 206 -17.11 2.89 -11.49
N HIS A 207 -16.63 2.26 -10.43
CA HIS A 207 -16.46 2.85 -9.10
C HIS A 207 -15.06 2.58 -8.61
N THR A 208 -14.41 3.61 -8.06
CA THR A 208 -13.07 3.49 -7.50
C THR A 208 -13.09 3.77 -6.00
N ILE A 209 -12.60 2.80 -5.23
CA ILE A 209 -12.39 2.94 -3.79
C ILE A 209 -10.89 2.91 -3.51
N ILE A 210 -10.39 3.93 -2.84
CA ILE A 210 -9.05 3.95 -2.26
C ILE A 210 -9.16 3.54 -0.80
N ALA A 211 -8.54 2.41 -0.46
CA ALA A 211 -8.52 1.83 0.88
C ALA A 211 -7.15 2.09 1.52
N ALA A 212 -7.07 3.09 2.40
CA ALA A 212 -5.82 3.56 2.96
C ALA A 212 -5.96 3.85 4.46
N ASP A 213 -5.06 3.32 5.29
CA ASP A 213 -5.04 3.66 6.70
C ASP A 213 -4.61 5.13 6.94
N TYR A 214 -4.91 5.65 8.12
CA TYR A 214 -4.65 7.05 8.46
C TYR A 214 -3.20 7.50 8.22
N THR A 215 -2.25 6.59 8.25
CA THR A 215 -0.83 6.92 8.05
C THR A 215 -0.51 7.30 6.61
N LYS A 216 -1.40 7.01 5.67
CA LYS A 216 -1.27 7.31 4.24
C LYS A 216 -1.91 8.66 3.87
N ILE A 217 -2.75 9.21 4.75
CA ILE A 217 -3.51 10.43 4.50
C ILE A 217 -2.61 11.67 4.69
N GLY A 218 -2.66 12.60 3.74
CA GLY A 218 -1.80 13.78 3.69
C GLY A 218 -0.37 13.47 3.20
N ARG A 219 -0.10 12.25 2.74
CA ARG A 219 1.21 11.84 2.19
C ARG A 219 1.21 11.75 0.69
N THR A 220 2.40 11.89 0.12
CA THR A 220 2.66 11.67 -1.30
C THR A 220 3.77 10.63 -1.45
N GLY A 221 3.49 9.56 -2.18
CA GLY A 221 4.46 8.52 -2.55
C GLY A 221 5.33 8.94 -3.72
N PHE A 222 6.13 8.00 -4.21
CA PHE A 222 7.10 8.26 -5.28
C PHE A 222 6.44 8.39 -6.66
N THR A 223 5.41 7.61 -6.94
CA THR A 223 4.77 7.52 -8.25
C THR A 223 3.30 7.91 -8.16
N HIS A 224 2.86 8.79 -9.05
CA HIS A 224 1.49 9.25 -9.15
C HIS A 224 0.61 8.21 -9.85
N ILE A 225 -0.52 7.85 -9.25
CA ILE A 225 -1.53 6.95 -9.82
C ILE A 225 -2.61 7.80 -10.53
N CYS A 226 -3.31 8.64 -9.79
CA CYS A 226 -4.34 9.54 -10.31
C CYS A 226 -4.51 10.77 -9.42
N ASP A 227 -5.15 11.80 -9.94
CA ASP A 227 -5.52 12.98 -9.17
C ASP A 227 -6.65 12.67 -8.18
N ALA A 228 -6.70 13.41 -7.08
CA ALA A 228 -7.86 13.42 -6.20
C ALA A 228 -9.04 14.07 -6.93
N SER A 229 -10.15 13.34 -7.05
CA SER A 229 -11.31 13.77 -7.86
C SER A 229 -12.62 13.22 -7.28
N PRO A 230 -13.79 13.76 -7.71
CA PRO A 230 -15.10 13.25 -7.28
C PRO A 230 -15.39 11.79 -7.66
N GLU A 231 -14.61 11.21 -8.56
CA GLU A 231 -14.75 9.82 -9.00
C GLU A 231 -14.15 8.83 -7.98
N ILE A 232 -13.41 9.36 -6.98
CA ILE A 232 -12.74 8.57 -5.96
C ILE A 232 -13.53 8.60 -4.65
N GLN A 233 -13.80 7.41 -4.12
CA GLN A 233 -14.19 7.24 -2.73
C GLN A 233 -12.97 6.83 -1.92
N LEU A 234 -12.67 7.56 -0.84
CA LEU A 234 -11.65 7.21 0.13
C LEU A 234 -12.29 6.54 1.34
N ILE A 235 -11.80 5.35 1.70
CA ILE A 235 -12.13 4.72 2.98
C ILE A 235 -10.85 4.66 3.82
N THR A 236 -10.88 5.33 4.96
CA THR A 236 -9.78 5.45 5.90
C THR A 236 -10.26 5.27 7.34
N ASN A 237 -9.36 5.39 8.32
CA ASN A 237 -9.69 5.27 9.75
C ASN A 237 -9.12 6.42 10.58
N SER A 238 -9.59 6.54 11.83
CA SER A 238 -9.01 7.45 12.83
C SER A 238 -7.69 6.88 13.42
N PRO A 239 -6.73 7.77 13.83
CA PRO A 239 -6.79 9.23 13.78
C PRO A 239 -6.14 9.77 12.50
N CYS A 240 -6.93 10.19 11.52
CA CYS A 240 -6.43 10.92 10.35
C CYS A 240 -6.41 12.45 10.60
N SER A 241 -5.62 13.20 9.82
CA SER A 241 -5.60 14.66 9.88
C SER A 241 -6.92 15.22 9.36
N PRO A 242 -7.70 15.95 10.18
CA PRO A 242 -8.94 16.60 9.72
C PRO A 242 -8.70 17.57 8.56
N GLU A 243 -7.56 18.28 8.57
CA GLU A 243 -7.16 19.22 7.51
C GLU A 243 -6.94 18.49 6.20
N ALA A 244 -6.21 17.36 6.22
CA ALA A 244 -5.95 16.58 5.02
C ALA A 244 -7.22 15.94 4.43
N ILE A 245 -8.17 15.54 5.27
CA ILE A 245 -9.49 15.06 4.81
C ILE A 245 -10.29 16.21 4.20
N HIS A 246 -10.35 17.36 4.88
CA HIS A 246 -11.04 18.53 4.36
C HIS A 246 -10.51 18.99 3.00
N ASP A 247 -9.19 19.02 2.84
CA ASP A 247 -8.55 19.37 1.56
C ASP A 247 -8.93 18.40 0.44
N LEU A 248 -9.08 17.10 0.73
CA LEU A 248 -9.54 16.10 -0.24
C LEU A 248 -11.03 16.28 -0.57
N GLU A 249 -11.87 16.56 0.43
CA GLU A 249 -13.30 16.84 0.24
C GLU A 249 -13.55 18.09 -0.62
N LEU A 250 -12.70 19.12 -0.50
CA LEU A 250 -12.75 20.30 -1.38
C LEU A 250 -12.51 19.97 -2.85
N LEU A 251 -11.79 18.89 -3.15
CA LEU A 251 -11.61 18.35 -4.50
C LEU A 251 -12.73 17.39 -4.93
N GLY A 252 -13.72 17.19 -4.07
CA GLY A 252 -14.87 16.34 -4.33
C GLY A 252 -14.69 14.86 -3.96
N VAL A 253 -13.57 14.49 -3.35
CA VAL A 253 -13.35 13.11 -2.86
C VAL A 253 -14.38 12.80 -1.77
N SER A 254 -15.10 11.69 -1.91
CA SER A 254 -15.99 11.19 -0.87
C SER A 254 -15.21 10.40 0.17
N ALA A 255 -15.01 10.97 1.37
CA ALA A 255 -14.24 10.32 2.44
C ALA A 255 -15.16 9.66 3.48
N THR A 256 -14.85 8.41 3.82
CA THR A 256 -15.48 7.65 4.92
C THR A 256 -14.42 7.28 5.94
N ILE A 257 -14.62 7.64 7.19
CA ILE A 257 -13.71 7.36 8.31
C ILE A 257 -14.34 6.30 9.22
N VAL A 258 -13.67 5.17 9.41
CA VAL A 258 -14.10 4.01 10.20
C VAL A 258 -13.31 3.86 11.48
#